data_8e891543ffecb40e7ba812cb46d8dde5
#
_entry.id   8e891543ffecb40e7ba812cb46d8dde5
#
_cell.length_a   1.000
_cell.length_b   1.000
_cell.length_c   1.000
_cell.angle_alpha   90.00
_cell.angle_beta   90.00
_cell.angle_gamma   90.00
#
_symmetry.space_group_name_H-M   'P 1'
#
loop_
_entity.id
_entity.type
_entity.pdbx_description
1 polymer ?
#
loop_
_entity_poly.entity_id
_entity_poly.type
_entity_poly.pdbx_seq_one_letter_code
_entity_poly.pdbx_strand_id
1 'polypeptide(L)'
;QAFCWDFNTIKESMGDIAAAGFSAVQTSPINECLEGEDGGMDLYGNGKWYYHYQPTDFKIGNYQLGTRDEFKAMCDEAHKYGIKVIVDVIANHTTPATDEVSEDLIEAGGGSLETLYHKEGRTPLNDFGDRLACTTHEMGGLPDINTERPSFQKYFFNYINDCIACGADGFRYDTAKHIGLSDDPKEDDGFKNNFWEKATKEVDNAENLFIYGEVLQGDNDRLADYIKEIGRTTSSTYGSKIRSGIASGNIDTAVVSDYWIGNADPNIVTWVESHDNYINDCTYNNIDSEQVVLGWAIITARKDGTPLFFDRPYNSSIDNSWGMNRIGTQGDDCLLYTSPSPR
;
A
#
# COMPACT_ATOMS: atom_id res chain seq x y z
N GLN A 1 -6.56 4.18 6.73
CA GLN A 1 -5.40 4.59 5.93
C GLN A 1 -5.17 6.08 6.12
N ALA A 2 -4.06 6.46 6.77
CA ALA A 2 -3.61 7.84 6.99
C ALA A 2 -2.75 8.28 5.79
N PHE A 3 -3.40 8.52 4.66
CA PHE A 3 -2.74 8.81 3.39
C PHE A 3 -2.06 10.19 3.39
N CYS A 4 -0.75 10.21 3.18
CA CYS A 4 0.12 11.38 3.23
C CYS A 4 0.16 12.11 4.58
N TRP A 5 -0.36 11.54 5.65
CA TRP A 5 -0.23 12.12 6.99
C TRP A 5 1.20 11.98 7.48
N ASP A 6 1.80 13.05 7.96
CA ASP A 6 3.09 12.98 8.63
C ASP A 6 2.99 12.27 9.99
N PHE A 7 4.13 11.77 10.49
CA PHE A 7 4.16 10.96 11.71
C PHE A 7 3.62 11.71 12.94
N ASN A 8 3.84 13.01 13.02
CA ASN A 8 3.35 13.82 14.15
C ASN A 8 1.84 13.99 14.06
N THR A 9 1.28 14.23 12.87
CA THR A 9 -0.16 14.31 12.63
C THR A 9 -0.85 12.99 13.02
N ILE A 10 -0.31 11.84 12.58
CA ILE A 10 -0.85 10.52 12.98
C ILE A 10 -0.78 10.34 14.49
N LYS A 11 0.35 10.66 15.10
CA LYS A 11 0.56 10.55 16.56
C LYS A 11 -0.45 11.39 17.34
N GLU A 12 -0.67 12.64 16.93
CA GLU A 12 -1.61 13.56 17.58
C GLU A 12 -3.07 13.12 17.41
N SER A 13 -3.40 12.47 16.28
CA SER A 13 -4.74 11.94 15.99
C SER A 13 -5.02 10.57 16.60
N MET A 14 -4.08 9.96 17.31
CA MET A 14 -4.20 8.56 17.76
C MET A 14 -5.38 8.32 18.69
N GLY A 15 -5.69 9.32 19.55
CA GLY A 15 -6.87 9.26 20.42
C GLY A 15 -8.19 9.20 19.65
N ASP A 16 -8.30 9.97 18.57
CA ASP A 16 -9.51 10.01 17.72
C ASP A 16 -9.64 8.73 16.91
N ILE A 17 -8.53 8.22 16.34
CA ILE A 17 -8.48 6.94 15.64
C ILE A 17 -8.98 5.80 16.55
N ALA A 18 -8.51 5.76 17.79
CA ALA A 18 -8.94 4.76 18.78
C ALA A 18 -10.40 4.94 19.17
N ALA A 19 -10.86 6.19 19.39
CA ALA A 19 -12.24 6.51 19.75
C ALA A 19 -13.23 6.14 18.62
N ALA A 20 -12.81 6.27 17.36
CA ALA A 20 -13.58 5.81 16.20
C ALA A 20 -13.66 4.27 16.07
N GLY A 21 -12.93 3.52 16.90
CA GLY A 21 -12.99 2.06 16.97
C GLY A 21 -12.05 1.34 15.99
N PHE A 22 -11.11 2.03 15.37
CA PHE A 22 -10.07 1.40 14.57
C PHE A 22 -9.07 0.66 15.46
N SER A 23 -8.59 -0.49 14.97
CA SER A 23 -7.58 -1.31 15.65
C SER A 23 -6.18 -1.18 15.03
N ALA A 24 -6.08 -0.53 13.89
CA ALA A 24 -4.81 -0.29 13.20
C ALA A 24 -4.85 1.02 12.41
N VAL A 25 -3.68 1.60 12.18
CA VAL A 25 -3.45 2.70 11.25
C VAL A 25 -2.42 2.26 10.21
N GLN A 26 -2.69 2.58 8.94
CA GLN A 26 -1.76 2.35 7.84
C GLN A 26 -1.17 3.67 7.39
N THR A 27 0.16 3.74 7.31
CA THR A 27 0.90 4.90 6.82
C THR A 27 0.96 4.90 5.28
N SER A 28 1.33 6.02 4.68
CA SER A 28 1.94 6.05 3.34
C SER A 28 3.34 5.43 3.40
N PRO A 29 4.00 5.16 2.24
CA PRO A 29 5.37 4.67 2.22
C PRO A 29 6.33 5.59 2.97
N ILE A 30 7.09 5.03 3.91
CA ILE A 30 7.93 5.78 4.86
C ILE A 30 9.41 5.81 4.45
N ASN A 31 9.76 5.20 3.34
CA ASN A 31 11.10 5.17 2.79
C ASN A 31 11.53 6.54 2.24
N GLU A 32 12.83 6.73 2.06
CA GLU A 32 13.35 7.85 1.28
C GLU A 32 12.77 7.79 -0.14
N CYS A 33 12.34 8.93 -0.66
CA CYS A 33 11.64 9.02 -1.94
C CYS A 33 12.03 10.25 -2.73
N LEU A 34 11.64 10.29 -4.01
CA LEU A 34 11.87 11.44 -4.87
C LEU A 34 11.29 12.72 -4.27
N GLU A 35 12.10 13.78 -4.21
CA GLU A 35 11.66 15.11 -3.76
C GLU A 35 11.21 15.99 -4.93
N GLY A 36 11.85 15.87 -6.09
CA GLY A 36 11.61 16.67 -7.27
C GLY A 36 12.23 18.08 -7.21
N GLU A 37 12.35 18.72 -8.39
CA GLU A 37 12.98 20.03 -8.54
C GLU A 37 12.19 21.16 -7.87
N ASP A 38 10.88 21.01 -7.71
CA ASP A 38 9.98 22.02 -7.17
C ASP A 38 9.85 21.97 -5.64
N GLY A 39 10.81 21.34 -4.94
CA GLY A 39 10.81 21.27 -3.48
C GLY A 39 9.81 20.27 -2.92
N GLY A 40 9.54 19.20 -3.68
CA GLY A 40 8.82 18.06 -3.18
C GLY A 40 7.32 18.08 -3.47
N MET A 41 6.60 17.44 -2.56
CA MET A 41 5.18 17.17 -2.70
C MET A 41 4.34 18.39 -2.37
N ASP A 42 3.70 18.98 -3.38
CA ASP A 42 2.60 19.91 -3.11
C ASP A 42 1.39 19.09 -2.64
N LEU A 43 1.04 19.24 -1.38
CA LEU A 43 -0.08 18.53 -0.76
C LEU A 43 -1.39 19.31 -0.85
N TYR A 44 -1.41 20.44 -1.55
CA TYR A 44 -2.60 21.21 -1.87
C TYR A 44 -3.02 20.98 -3.32
N GLY A 45 -4.30 20.91 -3.56
CA GLY A 45 -4.80 20.62 -4.91
C GLY A 45 -4.33 19.26 -5.43
N ASN A 46 -3.92 19.19 -6.68
CA ASN A 46 -3.44 17.96 -7.33
C ASN A 46 -1.98 17.64 -6.97
N GLY A 47 -1.66 17.57 -5.68
CA GLY A 47 -0.30 17.35 -5.20
C GLY A 47 0.39 16.10 -5.75
N LYS A 48 1.70 16.08 -5.68
CA LYS A 48 2.54 14.98 -6.17
C LYS A 48 2.64 13.85 -5.13
N TRP A 49 1.52 13.40 -4.60
CA TRP A 49 1.40 12.34 -3.60
C TRP A 49 2.14 11.04 -4.00
N TYR A 50 2.25 10.78 -5.32
CA TYR A 50 2.90 9.60 -5.89
C TYR A 50 4.42 9.58 -5.70
N TYR A 51 5.05 10.66 -5.25
CA TYR A 51 6.47 10.65 -4.89
C TYR A 51 6.78 9.71 -3.73
N HIS A 52 5.85 9.48 -2.80
CA HIS A 52 6.02 8.45 -1.77
C HIS A 52 6.22 7.05 -2.36
N TYR A 53 5.63 6.81 -3.53
CA TYR A 53 5.73 5.54 -4.28
C TYR A 53 6.89 5.53 -5.28
N GLN A 54 7.83 6.44 -5.15
CA GLN A 54 9.04 6.53 -5.97
C GLN A 54 10.29 6.48 -5.09
N PRO A 55 10.65 5.30 -4.55
CA PRO A 55 11.80 5.13 -3.67
C PRO A 55 13.11 5.57 -4.32
N THR A 56 13.91 6.29 -3.53
CA THR A 56 15.32 6.58 -3.83
C THR A 56 16.25 5.76 -2.96
N ASP A 57 15.77 5.35 -1.76
CA ASP A 57 16.47 4.44 -0.86
C ASP A 57 15.49 3.72 0.08
N PHE A 58 15.95 2.66 0.75
CA PHE A 58 15.20 1.92 1.77
C PHE A 58 15.74 2.25 3.18
N LYS A 59 15.47 3.48 3.60
CA LYS A 59 15.72 4.00 4.96
C LYS A 59 14.44 4.67 5.45
N ILE A 60 14.20 4.61 6.77
CA ILE A 60 13.00 5.21 7.37
C ILE A 60 13.11 6.73 7.38
N GLY A 61 12.12 7.37 6.82
CA GLY A 61 11.93 8.81 6.82
C GLY A 61 12.02 9.42 5.44
N ASN A 62 11.27 10.48 5.23
CA ASN A 62 11.35 11.33 4.06
C ASN A 62 10.92 12.74 4.43
N TYR A 63 11.19 13.68 3.52
CA TYR A 63 10.98 15.10 3.75
C TYR A 63 9.54 15.50 4.09
N GLN A 64 8.56 14.65 3.80
CA GLN A 64 7.15 14.97 4.05
C GLN A 64 6.58 14.26 5.28
N LEU A 65 6.91 12.99 5.49
CA LEU A 65 6.32 12.21 6.59
C LEU A 65 7.08 12.43 7.90
N GLY A 66 8.37 12.72 7.82
CA GLY A 66 9.21 12.95 8.99
C GLY A 66 10.38 11.98 9.12
N THR A 67 11.02 12.02 10.26
CA THR A 67 12.24 11.28 10.59
C THR A 67 11.94 9.91 11.19
N ARG A 68 12.97 9.05 11.24
CA ARG A 68 12.90 7.74 11.91
C ARG A 68 12.48 7.85 13.38
N ASP A 69 12.98 8.86 14.10
CA ASP A 69 12.64 9.05 15.52
C ASP A 69 11.18 9.48 15.70
N GLU A 70 10.64 10.28 14.79
CA GLU A 70 9.22 10.65 14.76
C GLU A 70 8.34 9.45 14.42
N PHE A 71 8.74 8.60 13.47
CA PHE A 71 8.06 7.34 13.18
C PHE A 71 8.01 6.44 14.43
N LYS A 72 9.16 6.27 15.11
CA LYS A 72 9.20 5.50 16.36
C LYS A 72 8.26 6.09 17.42
N ALA A 73 8.28 7.41 17.59
CA ALA A 73 7.41 8.08 18.56
C ALA A 73 5.92 7.93 18.23
N MET A 74 5.57 7.90 16.95
CA MET A 74 4.20 7.60 16.47
C MET A 74 3.81 6.15 16.82
N CYS A 75 4.67 5.17 16.58
CA CYS A 75 4.42 3.78 16.94
C CYS A 75 4.24 3.60 18.45
N ASP A 76 5.13 4.23 19.24
CA ASP A 76 5.04 4.20 20.70
C ASP A 76 3.71 4.80 21.20
N GLU A 77 3.20 5.84 20.53
CA GLU A 77 1.90 6.44 20.87
C GLU A 77 0.75 5.52 20.48
N ALA A 78 0.77 4.96 19.24
CA ALA A 78 -0.25 4.03 18.78
C ALA A 78 -0.44 2.85 19.75
N HIS A 79 0.64 2.29 20.22
CA HIS A 79 0.62 1.16 21.15
C HIS A 79 0.00 1.51 22.51
N LYS A 80 0.08 2.76 23.00
CA LYS A 80 -0.61 3.19 24.22
C LYS A 80 -2.13 3.12 24.09
N TYR A 81 -2.63 3.32 22.88
CA TYR A 81 -4.06 3.20 22.57
C TYR A 81 -4.47 1.80 22.09
N GLY A 82 -3.53 0.84 22.01
CA GLY A 82 -3.77 -0.49 21.49
C GLY A 82 -3.94 -0.55 19.96
N ILE A 83 -3.52 0.51 19.26
CA ILE A 83 -3.57 0.61 17.80
C ILE A 83 -2.29 -0.01 17.22
N LYS A 84 -2.48 -0.84 16.19
CA LYS A 84 -1.39 -1.42 15.41
C LYS A 84 -0.95 -0.48 14.30
N VAL A 85 0.34 -0.52 13.96
CA VAL A 85 0.90 0.27 12.86
C VAL A 85 1.24 -0.63 11.68
N ILE A 86 0.59 -0.38 10.54
CA ILE A 86 0.84 -1.05 9.27
C ILE A 86 1.59 -0.08 8.36
N VAL A 87 2.74 -0.49 7.86
CA VAL A 87 3.57 0.33 6.98
C VAL A 87 3.34 -0.06 5.53
N ASP A 88 3.08 0.93 4.67
CA ASP A 88 3.10 0.72 3.23
C ASP A 88 4.54 0.65 2.75
N VAL A 89 4.92 -0.39 2.02
CA VAL A 89 6.30 -0.61 1.55
C VAL A 89 6.34 -0.98 0.08
N ILE A 90 7.34 -0.47 -0.61
CA ILE A 90 7.52 -0.65 -2.04
C ILE A 90 8.82 -1.42 -2.26
N ALA A 91 8.74 -2.68 -2.66
CA ALA A 91 9.92 -3.50 -2.94
C ALA A 91 10.18 -3.66 -4.43
N ASN A 92 9.13 -3.47 -5.25
CA ASN A 92 9.14 -3.80 -6.66
C ASN A 92 9.96 -2.84 -7.52
N HIS A 93 9.98 -1.55 -7.22
CA HIS A 93 10.51 -0.54 -8.14
C HIS A 93 11.16 0.64 -7.41
N THR A 94 11.84 1.47 -8.18
CA THR A 94 12.39 2.75 -7.73
C THR A 94 11.74 3.92 -8.46
N THR A 95 12.19 5.13 -8.12
CA THR A 95 11.89 6.34 -8.90
C THR A 95 12.34 6.20 -10.36
N PRO A 96 11.62 6.80 -11.34
CA PRO A 96 12.08 6.89 -12.72
C PRO A 96 13.29 7.83 -12.88
N ALA A 97 13.52 8.75 -11.94
CA ALA A 97 14.71 9.57 -11.85
C ALA A 97 15.87 8.74 -11.26
N THR A 98 16.43 7.84 -12.08
CA THR A 98 17.40 6.83 -11.61
C THR A 98 18.76 7.41 -11.17
N ASP A 99 19.05 8.65 -11.47
CA ASP A 99 20.17 9.42 -10.95
C ASP A 99 19.97 9.88 -9.48
N GLU A 100 18.74 9.83 -8.97
CA GLU A 100 18.41 10.10 -7.58
C GLU A 100 18.45 8.82 -6.70
N VAL A 101 18.64 7.65 -7.30
CA VAL A 101 18.76 6.39 -6.53
C VAL A 101 20.09 6.39 -5.77
N SER A 102 20.04 6.09 -4.47
CA SER A 102 21.20 6.16 -3.59
C SER A 102 22.31 5.20 -3.98
N GLU A 103 23.57 5.60 -3.70
CA GLU A 103 24.72 4.73 -3.91
C GLU A 103 24.65 3.44 -3.08
N ASP A 104 24.10 3.52 -1.87
CA ASP A 104 23.90 2.35 -0.98
C ASP A 104 22.95 1.33 -1.60
N LEU A 105 21.84 1.79 -2.19
CA LEU A 105 20.88 0.91 -2.87
C LEU A 105 21.49 0.32 -4.16
N ILE A 106 22.22 1.11 -4.93
CA ILE A 106 22.95 0.62 -6.13
C ILE A 106 23.97 -0.45 -5.74
N GLU A 107 24.73 -0.24 -4.67
CA GLU A 107 25.71 -1.23 -4.19
C GLU A 107 25.00 -2.52 -3.72
N ALA A 108 23.88 -2.39 -2.98
CA ALA A 108 23.05 -3.52 -2.61
C ALA A 108 22.48 -4.28 -3.82
N GLY A 109 22.18 -3.56 -4.90
CA GLY A 109 21.75 -4.09 -6.19
C GLY A 109 22.86 -4.74 -7.02
N GLY A 110 24.12 -4.76 -6.53
CA GLY A 110 25.26 -5.39 -7.21
C GLY A 110 26.22 -4.40 -7.87
N GLY A 111 26.15 -3.11 -7.52
CA GLY A 111 27.11 -2.07 -7.84
C GLY A 111 26.81 -1.27 -9.12
N SER A 112 25.68 -1.50 -9.77
CA SER A 112 25.23 -0.66 -10.89
C SER A 112 23.70 -0.71 -11.06
N LEU A 113 23.14 0.26 -11.79
CA LEU A 113 21.71 0.26 -12.12
C LEU A 113 21.30 -0.95 -12.97
N GLU A 114 22.21 -1.43 -13.86
CA GLU A 114 21.97 -2.61 -14.68
C GLU A 114 21.85 -3.89 -13.84
N THR A 115 22.50 -3.94 -12.68
CA THR A 115 22.43 -5.08 -11.78
C THR A 115 21.37 -4.92 -10.71
N LEU A 116 20.97 -3.70 -10.37
CA LEU A 116 19.87 -3.41 -9.46
C LEU A 116 18.51 -3.84 -10.05
N TYR A 117 18.31 -3.57 -11.35
CA TYR A 117 17.06 -3.89 -12.03
C TYR A 117 17.13 -5.27 -12.71
N HIS A 118 15.96 -5.83 -13.00
CA HIS A 118 15.85 -6.92 -13.96
C HIS A 118 16.39 -6.50 -15.32
N LYS A 119 16.77 -7.47 -16.14
CA LYS A 119 17.32 -7.21 -17.47
C LYS A 119 16.39 -6.36 -18.33
N GLU A 120 15.08 -6.63 -18.25
CA GLU A 120 14.02 -5.88 -18.91
C GLU A 120 13.34 -4.88 -17.95
N GLY A 121 13.90 -4.63 -16.79
CA GLY A 121 13.31 -3.80 -15.74
C GLY A 121 13.12 -2.31 -16.08
N ARG A 122 13.58 -1.91 -17.27
CA ARG A 122 13.34 -0.58 -17.87
C ARG A 122 12.57 -0.67 -19.20
N THR A 123 12.05 -1.85 -19.52
CA THR A 123 11.21 -2.07 -20.68
C THR A 123 9.75 -2.03 -20.25
N PRO A 124 8.89 -1.21 -20.88
CA PRO A 124 7.50 -1.09 -20.47
C PRO A 124 6.75 -2.41 -20.48
N LEU A 125 6.01 -2.70 -19.41
CA LEU A 125 5.09 -3.83 -19.35
C LEU A 125 3.89 -3.56 -20.27
N ASN A 126 3.79 -4.31 -21.36
CA ASN A 126 2.73 -4.17 -22.35
C ASN A 126 1.77 -5.38 -22.39
N ASP A 127 2.16 -6.50 -21.81
CA ASP A 127 1.36 -7.74 -21.80
C ASP A 127 1.26 -8.30 -20.38
N PHE A 128 0.18 -8.01 -19.68
CA PHE A 128 -0.13 -8.59 -18.37
C PHE A 128 -0.48 -10.09 -18.45
N GLY A 129 -0.69 -10.64 -19.66
CA GLY A 129 -0.86 -12.06 -19.93
C GLY A 129 0.47 -12.83 -19.86
N ASP A 130 1.61 -12.17 -20.08
CA ASP A 130 2.95 -12.76 -19.91
C ASP A 130 3.40 -12.63 -18.45
N ARG A 131 3.46 -13.74 -17.73
CA ARG A 131 3.81 -13.75 -16.32
C ARG A 131 5.27 -13.35 -16.04
N LEU A 132 6.19 -13.73 -16.93
CA LEU A 132 7.58 -13.27 -16.81
C LEU A 132 7.69 -11.76 -16.98
N ALA A 133 7.07 -11.21 -18.03
CA ALA A 133 7.04 -9.77 -18.23
C ALA A 133 6.39 -9.04 -17.05
N CYS A 134 5.32 -9.60 -16.49
CA CYS A 134 4.61 -9.02 -15.35
C CYS A 134 5.50 -8.88 -14.09
N THR A 135 6.54 -9.69 -13.93
CA THR A 135 7.43 -9.71 -12.76
C THR A 135 8.85 -9.24 -13.03
N THR A 136 9.12 -8.73 -14.24
CA THR A 136 10.49 -8.29 -14.62
C THR A 136 10.52 -7.03 -15.46
N HIS A 137 9.36 -6.49 -15.87
CA HIS A 137 9.29 -5.27 -16.68
C HIS A 137 8.79 -4.09 -15.86
N GLU A 138 9.18 -2.88 -16.25
CA GLU A 138 8.72 -1.66 -15.60
C GLU A 138 7.20 -1.50 -15.69
N MET A 139 6.58 -1.14 -14.59
CA MET A 139 5.17 -0.84 -14.48
C MET A 139 4.97 0.67 -14.37
N GLY A 140 4.30 1.27 -15.36
CA GLY A 140 3.98 2.70 -15.35
C GLY A 140 5.20 3.64 -15.44
N GLY A 141 6.30 3.18 -16.02
CA GLY A 141 7.56 3.95 -16.12
C GLY A 141 8.45 3.86 -14.88
N LEU A 142 8.12 2.99 -13.93
CA LEU A 142 8.88 2.79 -12.70
C LEU A 142 9.83 1.59 -12.88
N PRO A 143 11.17 1.79 -12.83
CA PRO A 143 12.14 0.72 -13.06
C PRO A 143 12.00 -0.43 -12.07
N ASP A 144 11.89 -1.64 -12.59
CA ASP A 144 11.62 -2.87 -11.86
C ASP A 144 12.90 -3.45 -11.23
N ILE A 145 12.91 -3.59 -9.90
CA ILE A 145 14.06 -4.09 -9.15
C ILE A 145 14.14 -5.62 -9.28
N ASN A 146 15.34 -6.16 -9.45
CA ASN A 146 15.60 -7.59 -9.34
C ASN A 146 15.43 -8.03 -7.87
N THR A 147 14.18 -8.29 -7.49
CA THR A 147 13.80 -8.69 -6.13
C THR A 147 14.29 -10.08 -5.73
N GLU A 148 14.75 -10.89 -6.68
CA GLU A 148 15.37 -12.19 -6.46
C GLU A 148 16.83 -12.10 -6.03
N ARG A 149 17.48 -10.95 -6.21
CA ARG A 149 18.90 -10.74 -5.87
C ARG A 149 19.13 -10.78 -4.35
N PRO A 150 19.98 -11.71 -3.86
CA PRO A 150 20.13 -11.88 -2.40
C PRO A 150 20.71 -10.67 -1.67
N SER A 151 21.58 -9.88 -2.32
CA SER A 151 22.15 -8.67 -1.69
C SER A 151 21.10 -7.56 -1.57
N PHE A 152 20.25 -7.37 -2.57
CA PHE A 152 19.08 -6.48 -2.47
C PHE A 152 18.12 -6.94 -1.39
N GLN A 153 17.74 -8.22 -1.37
CA GLN A 153 16.85 -8.76 -0.33
C GLN A 153 17.40 -8.48 1.07
N LYS A 154 18.70 -8.70 1.28
CA LYS A 154 19.32 -8.41 2.58
C LYS A 154 19.20 -6.93 2.95
N TYR A 155 19.41 -6.02 1.98
CA TYR A 155 19.29 -4.58 2.20
C TYR A 155 17.86 -4.18 2.54
N PHE A 156 16.91 -4.60 1.72
CA PHE A 156 15.49 -4.32 1.89
C PHE A 156 14.94 -4.90 3.21
N PHE A 157 15.26 -6.15 3.54
CA PHE A 157 14.78 -6.75 4.79
C PHE A 157 15.45 -6.20 6.04
N ASN A 158 16.64 -5.60 5.94
CA ASN A 158 17.19 -4.79 7.03
C ASN A 158 16.32 -3.54 7.29
N TYR A 159 15.83 -2.87 6.24
CA TYR A 159 14.87 -1.78 6.38
C TYR A 159 13.55 -2.24 7.02
N ILE A 160 13.01 -3.38 6.60
CA ILE A 160 11.82 -3.98 7.22
C ILE A 160 12.05 -4.25 8.71
N ASN A 161 13.19 -4.83 9.07
CA ASN A 161 13.55 -5.10 10.46
C ASN A 161 13.74 -3.80 11.28
N ASP A 162 14.23 -2.73 10.67
CA ASP A 162 14.31 -1.42 11.32
C ASP A 162 12.92 -0.82 11.55
N CYS A 163 11.97 -0.99 10.62
CA CYS A 163 10.57 -0.62 10.83
C CYS A 163 9.97 -1.39 12.02
N ILE A 164 10.21 -2.71 12.11
CA ILE A 164 9.76 -3.56 13.20
C ILE A 164 10.39 -3.11 14.53
N ALA A 165 11.68 -2.80 14.54
CA ALA A 165 12.38 -2.28 15.74
C ALA A 165 11.85 -0.92 16.20
N CYS A 166 11.30 -0.11 15.30
CA CYS A 166 10.60 1.12 15.62
C CYS A 166 9.16 0.90 16.11
N GLY A 167 8.58 -0.28 15.91
CA GLY A 167 7.24 -0.62 16.39
C GLY A 167 6.22 -0.89 15.28
N ALA A 168 6.62 -1.12 14.03
CA ALA A 168 5.69 -1.58 13.00
C ALA A 168 5.13 -2.96 13.35
N ASP A 169 3.82 -3.13 13.22
CA ASP A 169 3.08 -4.37 13.49
C ASP A 169 2.69 -5.13 12.21
N GLY A 170 2.97 -4.56 11.07
CA GLY A 170 2.67 -5.20 9.79
C GLY A 170 3.01 -4.35 8.58
N PHE A 171 2.79 -4.93 7.40
CA PHE A 171 3.18 -4.32 6.13
C PHE A 171 2.13 -4.54 5.04
N ARG A 172 1.90 -3.49 4.26
CA ARG A 172 1.29 -3.59 2.95
C ARG A 172 2.41 -3.55 1.91
N TYR A 173 2.53 -4.60 1.13
CA TYR A 173 3.44 -4.60 -0.02
C TYR A 173 2.73 -4.04 -1.24
N ASP A 174 3.15 -2.86 -1.66
CA ASP A 174 2.72 -2.20 -2.88
C ASP A 174 3.08 -3.05 -4.10
N THR A 175 2.22 -3.02 -5.14
CA THR A 175 2.47 -3.72 -6.41
C THR A 175 2.92 -5.17 -6.26
N ALA A 176 2.43 -5.89 -5.26
CA ALA A 176 2.84 -7.27 -4.98
C ALA A 176 2.64 -8.23 -6.16
N LYS A 177 1.68 -7.95 -7.05
CA LYS A 177 1.45 -8.70 -8.30
C LYS A 177 2.70 -8.76 -9.18
N HIS A 178 3.59 -7.80 -9.07
CA HIS A 178 4.78 -7.64 -9.90
C HIS A 178 6.05 -8.24 -9.28
N ILE A 179 5.95 -8.85 -8.09
CA ILE A 179 7.03 -9.61 -7.48
C ILE A 179 6.74 -11.11 -7.63
N GLY A 180 7.70 -11.86 -8.12
CA GLY A 180 7.54 -13.28 -8.48
C GLY A 180 7.11 -14.17 -7.32
N LEU A 181 6.15 -15.07 -7.58
CA LEU A 181 5.83 -16.21 -6.73
C LEU A 181 6.89 -17.29 -6.88
N SER A 182 6.98 -18.19 -5.90
CA SER A 182 8.03 -19.24 -5.86
C SER A 182 8.08 -20.14 -7.10
N ASP A 183 6.96 -20.30 -7.82
CA ASP A 183 6.81 -21.11 -9.03
C ASP A 183 6.68 -20.29 -10.32
N ASP A 184 6.80 -18.97 -10.25
CA ASP A 184 6.76 -18.10 -11.45
C ASP A 184 7.98 -18.32 -12.36
N PRO A 185 7.83 -18.14 -13.68
CA PRO A 185 8.96 -18.00 -14.56
C PRO A 185 9.84 -16.81 -14.12
N LYS A 186 11.14 -16.94 -14.31
CA LYS A 186 12.11 -15.93 -13.88
C LYS A 186 13.26 -15.81 -14.87
N GLU A 187 14.07 -14.79 -14.74
CA GLU A 187 15.31 -14.63 -15.48
C GLU A 187 16.31 -15.75 -15.18
N ASP A 188 17.17 -16.06 -16.15
CA ASP A 188 18.26 -17.04 -16.00
C ASP A 188 19.51 -16.38 -15.42
N ASP A 189 19.39 -15.82 -14.22
CA ASP A 189 20.45 -15.15 -13.48
C ASP A 189 20.98 -15.99 -12.29
N GLY A 190 20.40 -17.18 -12.09
CA GLY A 190 20.76 -18.11 -11.01
C GLY A 190 20.10 -17.81 -9.66
N PHE A 191 19.32 -16.74 -9.54
CA PHE A 191 18.62 -16.41 -8.31
C PHE A 191 17.30 -17.19 -8.18
N LYS A 192 16.64 -17.10 -7.04
CA LYS A 192 15.39 -17.82 -6.73
C LYS A 192 14.27 -16.85 -6.42
N ASN A 193 13.07 -17.15 -6.89
CA ASN A 193 11.83 -16.49 -6.44
C ASN A 193 11.53 -16.89 -4.99
N ASN A 194 12.18 -16.26 -4.03
CA ASN A 194 12.03 -16.53 -2.60
C ASN A 194 11.79 -15.24 -1.78
N PHE A 195 11.45 -14.15 -2.45
CA PHE A 195 11.18 -12.88 -1.79
C PHE A 195 10.08 -13.02 -0.73
N TRP A 196 8.95 -13.63 -1.09
CA TRP A 196 7.81 -13.79 -0.19
C TRP A 196 8.11 -14.72 0.99
N GLU A 197 8.89 -15.78 0.79
CA GLU A 197 9.34 -16.62 1.90
C GLU A 197 10.14 -15.80 2.93
N LYS A 198 11.03 -14.94 2.49
CA LYS A 198 11.80 -14.06 3.38
C LYS A 198 10.93 -13.01 4.04
N ALA A 199 10.08 -12.35 3.28
CA ALA A 199 9.16 -11.32 3.78
C ALA A 199 8.23 -11.83 4.90
N THR A 200 7.84 -13.11 4.83
CA THR A 200 6.82 -13.68 5.73
C THR A 200 7.38 -14.61 6.80
N LYS A 201 8.66 -15.01 6.72
CA LYS A 201 9.23 -16.00 7.65
C LYS A 201 10.60 -15.62 8.22
N GLU A 202 11.39 -14.79 7.53
CA GLU A 202 12.78 -14.53 7.90
C GLU A 202 13.00 -13.13 8.53
N VAL A 203 12.03 -12.21 8.43
CA VAL A 203 12.07 -10.92 9.12
C VAL A 203 11.83 -11.09 10.63
N ASP A 204 12.24 -10.13 11.41
CA ASP A 204 12.06 -10.14 12.86
C ASP A 204 10.57 -10.23 13.22
N ASN A 205 10.23 -11.06 14.21
CA ASN A 205 8.86 -11.23 14.71
C ASN A 205 7.81 -11.62 13.64
N ALA A 206 8.23 -12.29 12.56
CA ALA A 206 7.41 -12.58 11.37
C ALA A 206 6.04 -13.20 11.69
N GLU A 207 5.97 -14.09 12.70
CA GLU A 207 4.76 -14.81 13.08
C GLU A 207 3.66 -13.92 13.68
N ASN A 208 3.99 -12.70 14.11
CA ASN A 208 3.04 -11.76 14.71
C ASN A 208 2.69 -10.57 13.79
N LEU A 209 3.31 -10.50 12.62
CA LEU A 209 3.07 -9.40 11.69
C LEU A 209 1.78 -9.58 10.91
N PHE A 210 1.06 -8.49 10.70
CA PHE A 210 -0.02 -8.42 9.73
C PHE A 210 0.55 -8.04 8.36
N ILE A 211 0.66 -9.02 7.46
CA ILE A 211 1.23 -8.80 6.13
C ILE A 211 0.16 -9.01 5.07
N TYR A 212 0.10 -8.11 4.10
CA TYR A 212 -0.71 -8.29 2.90
C TYR A 212 -0.07 -7.65 1.67
N GLY A 213 -0.37 -8.21 0.50
CA GLY A 213 0.08 -7.70 -0.78
C GLY A 213 -1.03 -6.98 -1.54
N GLU A 214 -0.69 -5.88 -2.19
CA GLU A 214 -1.57 -5.31 -3.19
C GLU A 214 -1.49 -6.14 -4.48
N VAL A 215 -2.57 -6.86 -4.77
CA VAL A 215 -2.72 -7.62 -5.99
C VAL A 215 -3.97 -7.12 -6.71
N LEU A 216 -3.80 -6.27 -7.70
CA LEU A 216 -4.92 -5.79 -8.51
C LEU A 216 -5.42 -6.92 -9.40
N GLN A 217 -6.73 -7.21 -9.28
CA GLN A 217 -7.37 -8.30 -10.03
C GLN A 217 -7.43 -7.97 -11.52
N GLY A 218 -7.22 -8.98 -12.34
CA GLY A 218 -7.16 -8.90 -13.79
C GLY A 218 -6.38 -10.08 -14.35
N ASP A 219 -5.86 -9.96 -15.57
CA ASP A 219 -5.11 -11.02 -16.22
C ASP A 219 -3.90 -11.45 -15.36
N ASN A 220 -3.71 -12.75 -15.20
CA ASN A 220 -2.64 -13.37 -14.44
C ASN A 220 -2.44 -12.83 -13.00
N ASP A 221 -3.53 -12.43 -12.34
CA ASP A 221 -3.44 -11.89 -10.97
C ASP A 221 -2.97 -12.94 -9.95
N ARG A 222 -3.22 -14.22 -10.20
CA ARG A 222 -2.81 -15.33 -9.33
C ARG A 222 -3.15 -15.09 -7.84
N LEU A 223 -4.26 -14.39 -7.57
CA LEU A 223 -4.61 -13.89 -6.24
C LEU A 223 -4.56 -14.99 -5.15
N ALA A 224 -5.08 -16.18 -5.45
CA ALA A 224 -5.09 -17.30 -4.51
C ALA A 224 -3.67 -17.81 -4.18
N ASP A 225 -2.75 -17.76 -5.14
CA ASP A 225 -1.36 -18.16 -4.91
C ASP A 225 -0.62 -17.10 -4.07
N TYR A 226 -0.89 -15.81 -4.32
CA TYR A 226 -0.37 -14.73 -3.47
C TYR A 226 -0.90 -14.84 -2.04
N ILE A 227 -2.20 -15.13 -1.82
CA ILE A 227 -2.74 -15.38 -0.47
C ILE A 227 -1.98 -16.53 0.21
N LYS A 228 -1.67 -17.58 -0.52
CA LYS A 228 -0.94 -18.73 0.02
C LYS A 228 0.50 -18.40 0.42
N GLU A 229 1.20 -17.54 -0.33
CA GLU A 229 2.60 -17.17 -0.06
C GLU A 229 2.74 -15.99 0.91
N ILE A 230 1.88 -14.96 0.79
CA ILE A 230 1.94 -13.75 1.59
C ILE A 230 1.07 -13.86 2.86
N GLY A 231 0.01 -14.65 2.79
CA GLY A 231 -0.99 -14.77 3.84
C GLY A 231 -2.26 -13.96 3.59
N ARG A 232 -2.17 -12.77 2.99
CA ARG A 232 -3.33 -11.92 2.66
C ARG A 232 -3.06 -11.09 1.41
N THR A 233 -4.12 -10.74 0.71
CA THR A 233 -4.08 -9.80 -0.43
C THR A 233 -5.26 -8.84 -0.41
N THR A 234 -5.19 -7.83 -1.25
CA THR A 234 -6.32 -6.96 -1.54
C THR A 234 -7.39 -7.68 -2.38
N SER A 235 -8.64 -7.19 -2.33
CA SER A 235 -9.72 -7.60 -3.24
C SER A 235 -10.31 -6.37 -3.94
N SER A 236 -9.63 -5.91 -5.00
CA SER A 236 -10.00 -4.70 -5.75
C SER A 236 -11.35 -4.83 -6.47
N THR A 237 -11.65 -6.01 -7.03
CA THR A 237 -12.93 -6.27 -7.70
C THR A 237 -14.11 -6.17 -6.73
N TYR A 238 -13.94 -6.63 -5.49
CA TYR A 238 -14.98 -6.49 -4.47
C TYR A 238 -15.30 -5.02 -4.18
N GLY A 239 -14.29 -4.19 -3.93
CA GLY A 239 -14.48 -2.76 -3.73
C GLY A 239 -15.18 -2.08 -4.91
N SER A 240 -14.77 -2.40 -6.13
CA SER A 240 -15.40 -1.89 -7.35
C SER A 240 -16.88 -2.28 -7.46
N LYS A 241 -17.24 -3.52 -7.10
CA LYS A 241 -18.64 -3.99 -7.10
C LYS A 241 -19.48 -3.29 -6.03
N ILE A 242 -18.92 -3.10 -4.83
CA ILE A 242 -19.60 -2.34 -3.76
C ILE A 242 -19.89 -0.91 -4.23
N ARG A 243 -18.88 -0.19 -4.76
CA ARG A 243 -19.07 1.17 -5.28
C ARG A 243 -20.12 1.24 -6.38
N SER A 244 -20.06 0.34 -7.36
CA SER A 244 -21.03 0.30 -8.46
C SER A 244 -22.45 0.01 -7.99
N GLY A 245 -22.60 -0.91 -7.03
CA GLY A 245 -23.91 -1.24 -6.43
C GLY A 245 -24.51 -0.04 -5.70
N ILE A 246 -23.70 0.66 -4.91
CA ILE A 246 -24.12 1.85 -4.17
C ILE A 246 -24.48 2.99 -5.13
N ALA A 247 -23.64 3.30 -6.10
CA ALA A 247 -23.87 4.37 -7.08
C ALA A 247 -25.13 4.15 -7.89
N SER A 248 -25.44 2.89 -8.25
CA SER A 248 -26.66 2.54 -9.00
C SER A 248 -27.91 2.34 -8.15
N GLY A 249 -27.78 2.32 -6.81
CA GLY A 249 -28.86 1.96 -5.90
C GLY A 249 -29.29 0.49 -5.97
N ASN A 250 -28.45 -0.37 -6.57
CA ASN A 250 -28.74 -1.79 -6.78
C ASN A 250 -27.69 -2.67 -6.10
N ILE A 251 -27.87 -2.89 -4.80
CA ILE A 251 -27.01 -3.75 -4.00
C ILE A 251 -27.75 -5.06 -3.78
N ASP A 252 -27.43 -6.07 -4.58
CA ASP A 252 -27.95 -7.41 -4.39
C ASP A 252 -27.04 -8.28 -3.49
N THR A 253 -27.55 -9.44 -3.08
CA THR A 253 -26.82 -10.36 -2.21
C THR A 253 -25.56 -10.94 -2.88
N ALA A 254 -25.51 -11.04 -4.20
CA ALA A 254 -24.34 -11.52 -4.91
C ALA A 254 -23.18 -10.50 -4.82
N VAL A 255 -23.49 -9.20 -4.97
CA VAL A 255 -22.50 -8.12 -4.81
C VAL A 255 -21.88 -8.14 -3.42
N VAL A 256 -22.67 -8.36 -2.37
CA VAL A 256 -22.16 -8.31 -1.00
C VAL A 256 -21.61 -9.64 -0.48
N SER A 257 -21.89 -10.77 -1.11
CA SER A 257 -21.52 -12.09 -0.62
C SER A 257 -20.27 -12.69 -1.28
N ASP A 258 -19.96 -12.30 -2.51
CA ASP A 258 -18.79 -12.77 -3.25
C ASP A 258 -17.63 -11.79 -3.11
N TYR A 259 -16.46 -12.28 -2.70
CA TYR A 259 -15.24 -11.49 -2.64
C TYR A 259 -14.48 -11.45 -3.97
N TRP A 260 -14.96 -12.16 -5.00
CA TRP A 260 -14.40 -12.20 -6.35
C TRP A 260 -12.95 -12.71 -6.42
N ILE A 261 -12.61 -13.63 -5.53
CA ILE A 261 -11.26 -14.23 -5.42
C ILE A 261 -11.22 -15.70 -5.85
N GLY A 262 -12.29 -16.21 -6.48
CA GLY A 262 -12.41 -17.58 -6.96
C GLY A 262 -12.78 -18.57 -5.86
N ASN A 263 -11.84 -19.08 -5.11
CA ASN A 263 -12.10 -19.94 -3.97
C ASN A 263 -12.10 -19.08 -2.71
N ALA A 264 -13.26 -18.91 -2.09
CA ALA A 264 -13.48 -18.04 -0.95
C ALA A 264 -12.44 -18.23 0.16
N ASP A 265 -11.37 -17.45 0.12
CA ASP A 265 -10.41 -17.33 1.21
C ASP A 265 -10.73 -16.03 1.96
N PRO A 266 -10.95 -16.07 3.29
CA PRO A 266 -11.23 -14.88 4.09
C PRO A 266 -10.00 -13.96 4.26
N ASN A 267 -8.83 -14.38 3.83
CA ASN A 267 -7.58 -13.65 3.98
C ASN A 267 -7.42 -12.53 2.95
N ILE A 268 -8.32 -11.58 2.98
CA ILE A 268 -8.36 -10.42 2.10
C ILE A 268 -8.47 -9.12 2.89
N VAL A 269 -7.93 -8.05 2.32
CA VAL A 269 -8.16 -6.67 2.74
C VAL A 269 -9.16 -6.06 1.77
N THR A 270 -10.26 -5.54 2.32
CA THR A 270 -11.37 -4.96 1.55
C THR A 270 -11.50 -3.47 1.84
N TRP A 271 -11.97 -2.72 0.87
CA TRP A 271 -12.27 -1.29 1.03
C TRP A 271 -13.47 -0.88 0.18
N VAL A 272 -14.07 0.23 0.54
CA VAL A 272 -14.98 0.96 -0.35
C VAL A 272 -14.15 1.79 -1.30
N GLU A 273 -13.20 2.55 -0.76
CA GLU A 273 -12.20 3.32 -1.48
C GLU A 273 -10.82 3.09 -0.87
N SER A 274 -9.79 3.21 -1.69
CA SER A 274 -8.41 3.45 -1.30
C SER A 274 -7.97 4.81 -1.84
N HIS A 275 -6.79 5.29 -1.44
CA HIS A 275 -6.17 6.47 -2.02
C HIS A 275 -6.12 6.40 -3.56
N ASP A 276 -5.76 5.23 -4.09
CA ASP A 276 -5.60 4.98 -5.51
C ASP A 276 -6.94 5.12 -6.27
N ASN A 277 -8.00 4.47 -5.78
CA ASN A 277 -9.32 4.61 -6.38
C ASN A 277 -9.85 6.04 -6.27
N TYR A 278 -9.63 6.69 -5.13
CA TYR A 278 -10.07 8.06 -4.93
C TYR A 278 -9.43 9.00 -5.93
N ILE A 279 -8.11 8.88 -6.14
CA ILE A 279 -7.32 9.80 -6.96
C ILE A 279 -7.36 9.40 -8.44
N ASN A 280 -6.98 8.15 -8.77
CA ASN A 280 -6.81 7.73 -10.15
C ASN A 280 -8.14 7.36 -10.83
N ASP A 281 -9.05 6.70 -10.11
CA ASP A 281 -10.38 6.36 -10.62
C ASP A 281 -11.38 7.48 -10.40
N CYS A 282 -11.01 8.56 -9.71
CA CYS A 282 -11.88 9.70 -9.40
C CYS A 282 -13.23 9.28 -8.81
N THR A 283 -13.20 8.37 -7.82
CA THR A 283 -14.42 7.78 -7.26
C THR A 283 -15.36 8.80 -6.61
N TYR A 284 -14.83 9.95 -6.17
CA TYR A 284 -15.60 11.10 -5.71
C TYR A 284 -16.61 11.65 -6.75
N ASN A 285 -16.43 11.31 -8.04
CA ASN A 285 -17.38 11.66 -9.09
C ASN A 285 -18.60 10.72 -9.12
N ASN A 286 -18.50 9.55 -8.52
CA ASN A 286 -19.47 8.47 -8.65
C ASN A 286 -20.21 8.18 -7.36
N ILE A 287 -19.57 8.38 -6.22
CA ILE A 287 -20.14 8.18 -4.89
C ILE A 287 -19.79 9.35 -3.97
N ASP A 288 -20.77 9.83 -3.22
CA ASP A 288 -20.58 10.87 -2.21
C ASP A 288 -20.16 10.29 -0.85
N SER A 289 -19.90 11.17 0.13
CA SER A 289 -19.45 10.74 1.46
C SER A 289 -20.48 9.89 2.21
N GLU A 290 -21.79 10.15 2.05
CA GLU A 290 -22.85 9.33 2.66
C GLU A 290 -22.88 7.92 2.06
N GLN A 291 -22.64 7.82 0.76
CA GLN A 291 -22.52 6.54 0.05
C GLN A 291 -21.27 5.78 0.46
N VAL A 292 -20.16 6.46 0.75
CA VAL A 292 -18.96 5.82 1.33
C VAL A 292 -19.26 5.23 2.70
N VAL A 293 -19.97 5.95 3.57
CA VAL A 293 -20.42 5.44 4.89
C VAL A 293 -21.32 4.22 4.74
N LEU A 294 -22.23 4.23 3.77
CA LEU A 294 -23.06 3.05 3.48
C LEU A 294 -22.22 1.84 3.05
N GLY A 295 -21.25 2.07 2.15
CA GLY A 295 -20.32 1.03 1.72
C GLY A 295 -19.50 0.48 2.89
N TRP A 296 -19.02 1.38 3.76
CA TRP A 296 -18.30 1.01 4.97
C TRP A 296 -19.16 0.14 5.90
N ALA A 297 -20.40 0.50 6.12
CA ALA A 297 -21.33 -0.31 6.90
C ALA A 297 -21.53 -1.72 6.31
N ILE A 298 -21.55 -1.83 4.97
CA ILE A 298 -21.68 -3.13 4.29
C ILE A 298 -20.43 -3.99 4.52
N ILE A 299 -19.24 -3.46 4.27
CA ILE A 299 -18.01 -4.27 4.38
C ILE A 299 -17.67 -4.64 5.82
N THR A 300 -17.96 -3.76 6.80
CA THR A 300 -17.73 -4.04 8.22
C THR A 300 -18.76 -4.99 8.84
N ALA A 301 -19.94 -5.13 8.25
CA ALA A 301 -20.94 -6.11 8.67
C ALA A 301 -20.57 -7.55 8.22
N ARG A 302 -19.57 -7.72 7.36
CA ARG A 302 -19.12 -9.03 6.90
C ARG A 302 -18.28 -9.74 7.96
N LYS A 303 -18.43 -11.06 8.00
CA LYS A 303 -17.70 -11.92 8.95
C LYS A 303 -16.21 -12.01 8.59
N ASP A 304 -15.90 -12.07 7.30
CA ASP A 304 -14.57 -12.35 6.77
C ASP A 304 -14.00 -11.11 6.07
N GLY A 305 -12.68 -11.06 5.94
CA GLY A 305 -11.93 -9.93 5.40
C GLY A 305 -11.57 -8.90 6.46
N THR A 306 -10.54 -8.13 6.16
CA THR A 306 -10.10 -7.00 6.99
C THR A 306 -10.49 -5.70 6.28
N PRO A 307 -11.43 -4.91 6.80
CA PRO A 307 -11.84 -3.67 6.16
C PRO A 307 -10.79 -2.57 6.35
N LEU A 308 -10.43 -1.90 5.27
CA LEU A 308 -9.57 -0.73 5.23
C LEU A 308 -10.41 0.51 4.93
N PHE A 309 -10.37 1.49 5.81
CA PHE A 309 -11.02 2.78 5.64
C PHE A 309 -10.04 3.81 5.08
N PHE A 310 -10.40 4.49 4.01
CA PHE A 310 -9.69 5.64 3.49
C PHE A 310 -10.40 6.92 3.95
N ASP A 311 -9.67 7.80 4.63
CA ASP A 311 -10.20 9.07 5.11
C ASP A 311 -10.10 10.11 3.99
N ARG A 312 -11.24 10.47 3.41
CA ARG A 312 -11.29 11.48 2.35
C ARG A 312 -10.83 12.84 2.85
N PRO A 313 -10.18 13.67 2.02
CA PRO A 313 -9.89 15.04 2.40
C PRO A 313 -11.14 15.81 2.84
N TYR A 314 -11.00 16.66 3.86
CA TYR A 314 -12.11 17.41 4.45
C TYR A 314 -12.86 18.27 3.42
N ASN A 315 -14.19 18.16 3.40
CA ASN A 315 -15.06 18.83 2.41
C ASN A 315 -14.67 18.56 0.94
N SER A 316 -14.18 17.36 0.65
CA SER A 316 -13.97 16.93 -0.73
C SER A 316 -15.29 16.82 -1.49
N SER A 317 -15.28 17.22 -2.75
CA SER A 317 -16.45 17.19 -3.64
C SER A 317 -16.03 16.93 -5.08
N ILE A 318 -17.02 16.72 -5.96
CA ILE A 318 -16.81 16.59 -7.41
C ILE A 318 -16.06 17.80 -8.03
N ASP A 319 -16.28 18.99 -7.48
CA ASP A 319 -15.63 20.22 -7.96
C ASP A 319 -14.29 20.51 -7.26
N ASN A 320 -14.04 19.84 -6.14
CA ASN A 320 -12.82 19.97 -5.34
C ASN A 320 -12.48 18.64 -4.64
N SER A 321 -11.83 17.75 -5.36
CA SER A 321 -11.48 16.42 -4.88
C SER A 321 -10.52 16.42 -3.67
N TRP A 322 -9.70 17.47 -3.54
CA TRP A 322 -8.75 17.63 -2.44
C TRP A 322 -9.33 18.37 -1.23
N GLY A 323 -10.59 18.81 -1.31
CA GLY A 323 -11.26 19.46 -0.22
C GLY A 323 -10.67 20.84 0.13
N MET A 324 -10.84 21.23 1.39
CA MET A 324 -10.39 22.54 1.89
C MET A 324 -9.07 22.47 2.65
N ASN A 325 -8.68 21.27 3.11
CA ASN A 325 -7.48 21.07 3.88
C ASN A 325 -6.35 20.50 3.03
N ARG A 326 -5.15 20.64 3.54
CA ARG A 326 -3.96 19.98 3.00
C ARG A 326 -4.15 18.47 3.03
N ILE A 327 -3.73 17.76 1.98
CA ILE A 327 -3.56 16.30 2.01
C ILE A 327 -2.63 15.94 3.19
N GLY A 328 -2.93 14.87 3.90
CA GLY A 328 -2.12 14.47 5.04
C GLY A 328 -2.55 15.11 6.35
N THR A 329 -3.77 15.64 6.40
CA THR A 329 -4.45 16.03 7.64
C THR A 329 -5.73 15.23 7.81
N GLN A 330 -6.23 15.16 9.04
CA GLN A 330 -7.51 14.52 9.31
C GLN A 330 -8.58 15.05 8.35
N GLY A 331 -9.32 14.13 7.72
CA GLY A 331 -10.32 14.44 6.73
C GLY A 331 -11.65 14.91 7.30
N ASP A 332 -12.75 14.41 6.73
CA ASP A 332 -14.09 14.76 7.19
C ASP A 332 -14.38 14.08 8.54
N ASP A 333 -14.42 14.85 9.61
CA ASP A 333 -14.76 14.39 10.96
C ASP A 333 -16.05 13.55 10.98
N CYS A 334 -17.00 13.86 10.09
CA CYS A 334 -18.25 13.14 9.97
C CYS A 334 -18.04 11.67 9.54
N LEU A 335 -17.07 11.38 8.70
CA LEU A 335 -16.75 10.01 8.28
C LEU A 335 -16.03 9.25 9.39
N LEU A 336 -15.12 9.88 10.12
CA LEU A 336 -14.39 9.24 11.20
C LEU A 336 -15.30 8.90 12.39
N TYR A 337 -16.20 9.82 12.79
CA TYR A 337 -17.10 9.65 13.94
C TYR A 337 -18.37 8.85 13.64
N THR A 338 -18.80 8.77 12.38
CA THR A 338 -19.98 8.00 11.98
C THR A 338 -19.66 6.58 11.53
N SER A 339 -18.38 6.22 11.49
CA SER A 339 -17.97 4.85 11.24
C SER A 339 -18.63 3.93 12.27
N PRO A 340 -19.46 2.95 11.87
CA PRO A 340 -19.98 1.98 12.82
C PRO A 340 -18.81 1.18 13.35
N SER A 341 -18.45 1.42 14.63
CA SER A 341 -17.42 0.65 15.31
C SER A 341 -17.71 -0.85 15.12
N PRO A 342 -16.81 -1.62 14.55
CA PRO A 342 -16.97 -3.07 14.52
C PRO A 342 -16.94 -3.55 15.98
N ARG A 343 -18.05 -4.09 16.46
CA ARG A 343 -18.15 -4.75 17.76
C ARG A 343 -17.69 -6.19 17.66
#